data_7f6f7a421cee7a9a75cbb02335026dcd
#
_entry.id   7f6f7a421cee7a9a75cbb02335026dcd
#
_cell.length_a   1.000
_cell.length_b   1.000
_cell.length_c   1.000
_cell.angle_alpha   90.00
_cell.angle_beta   90.00
_cell.angle_gamma   90.00
#
_symmetry.space_group_name_H-M   'P 1'
#
loop_
_entity.id
_entity.type
_entity.pdbx_description
1 polymer ?
#
loop_
_entity_poly.entity_id
_entity_poly.type
_entity_poly.pdbx_seq_one_letter_code
_entity_poly.pdbx_strand_id
1 'polypeptide(L)'
;MVFHRHSCLYDGKLVAMPHHTDTMAMFYNKRMFEEAGIRIPTSVEDGYTWEELTDIARTLKEKYNLPYAFGGIWENNSGYRYLPFLYMNGGSVLNEAQDAVTMDSPEVLEAIKLYEDWRKEDLVANTAFSGATTTNSLFVAEQIAFTFSGSWHCSYMQENMGDKWGMTYMPIRNGKTSSDMGGNAVFAYADTKYPKAAAIVVDYITNEENMKKFCETGSFIPVRTKLLEGGVEYKTFKDEMKILNDIVGTIDPKMASDETSVAFQQLNEVFNEEMDPLAVNNSVTAEEVAANCQERMTEVLEEQ
;
A
#
# COMPACT_ATOMS: atom_id res chain seq x y z
N MET A 1 -15.69 9.48 0.08
CA MET A 1 -15.00 8.50 -0.77
C MET A 1 -15.95 7.35 -1.09
N VAL A 2 -16.14 7.06 -2.36
CA VAL A 2 -17.10 6.04 -2.81
C VAL A 2 -16.58 4.64 -2.49
N PHE A 3 -15.28 4.39 -2.66
CA PHE A 3 -14.66 3.07 -2.48
C PHE A 3 -14.85 2.48 -1.08
N HIS A 4 -14.58 3.23 -0.01
CA HIS A 4 -14.74 2.74 1.36
C HIS A 4 -16.19 2.40 1.74
N ARG A 5 -17.16 2.96 1.03
CA ARG A 5 -18.54 2.54 1.19
C ARG A 5 -18.78 1.18 0.54
N HIS A 6 -18.16 0.91 -0.62
CA HIS A 6 -18.31 -0.38 -1.29
C HIS A 6 -17.73 -1.51 -0.46
N SER A 7 -16.55 -1.33 0.17
CA SER A 7 -15.95 -2.33 1.06
C SER A 7 -16.80 -2.66 2.31
N CYS A 8 -17.80 -1.84 2.62
CA CYS A 8 -18.72 -2.04 3.75
C CYS A 8 -20.10 -2.56 3.33
N LEU A 9 -20.30 -2.87 2.05
CA LEU A 9 -21.56 -3.41 1.55
C LEU A 9 -21.47 -4.94 1.44
N TYR A 10 -22.51 -5.61 1.91
CA TYR A 10 -22.75 -7.03 1.65
C TYR A 10 -24.20 -7.19 1.17
N ASP A 11 -24.39 -7.80 0.01
CA ASP A 11 -25.69 -7.97 -0.62
C ASP A 11 -26.51 -6.64 -0.70
N GLY A 12 -25.82 -5.56 -1.09
CA GLY A 12 -26.37 -4.22 -1.21
C GLY A 12 -26.72 -3.53 0.12
N LYS A 13 -26.45 -4.16 1.28
CA LYS A 13 -26.70 -3.61 2.61
C LYS A 13 -25.39 -3.14 3.24
N LEU A 14 -25.44 -1.98 3.90
CA LEU A 14 -24.32 -1.48 4.68
C LEU A 14 -24.20 -2.29 5.98
N VAL A 15 -23.15 -3.11 6.08
CA VAL A 15 -22.90 -4.01 7.23
C VAL A 15 -21.79 -3.50 8.15
N ALA A 16 -21.03 -2.50 7.72
CA ALA A 16 -20.01 -1.82 8.51
C ALA A 16 -20.01 -0.33 8.18
N MET A 17 -19.45 0.48 9.06
CA MET A 17 -19.25 1.92 8.84
C MET A 17 -17.75 2.21 8.63
N PRO A 18 -17.34 2.77 7.48
CA PRO A 18 -15.96 3.19 7.27
C PRO A 18 -15.54 4.21 8.34
N HIS A 19 -14.33 4.07 8.88
CA HIS A 19 -13.82 4.93 9.94
C HIS A 19 -12.73 5.88 9.46
N HIS A 20 -11.71 5.37 8.79
CA HIS A 20 -10.63 6.14 8.19
C HIS A 20 -10.03 5.36 7.02
N THR A 21 -9.20 6.05 6.24
CA THR A 21 -8.34 5.41 5.25
C THR A 21 -6.89 5.79 5.50
N ASP A 22 -6.00 5.07 4.86
CA ASP A 22 -4.59 5.39 4.74
C ASP A 22 -4.10 5.00 3.33
N THR A 23 -2.90 5.45 3.00
CA THR A 23 -2.21 5.18 1.76
C THR A 23 -0.72 5.03 2.03
N MET A 24 -0.01 4.38 1.14
CA MET A 24 1.44 4.39 1.15
C MET A 24 2.02 5.60 0.41
N ALA A 25 3.19 5.99 0.86
CA ALA A 25 4.10 6.93 0.23
C ALA A 25 5.53 6.41 0.31
N MET A 26 6.47 7.05 -0.36
CA MET A 26 7.88 6.74 -0.27
C MET A 26 8.52 7.54 0.87
N PHE A 27 9.03 6.83 1.89
CA PHE A 27 9.85 7.40 2.96
C PHE A 27 11.33 7.31 2.55
N TYR A 28 12.08 8.38 2.71
CA TYR A 28 13.47 8.43 2.28
C TYR A 28 14.41 9.02 3.33
N ASN A 29 15.67 8.62 3.33
CA ASN A 29 16.72 9.19 4.17
C ASN A 29 17.19 10.50 3.53
N LYS A 30 16.91 11.63 4.18
CA LYS A 30 17.20 12.98 3.66
C LYS A 30 18.68 13.17 3.32
N ARG A 31 19.57 12.74 4.21
CA ARG A 31 21.03 12.87 4.01
C ARG A 31 21.48 12.10 2.77
N MET A 32 21.06 10.84 2.65
CA MET A 32 21.48 10.00 1.53
C MET A 32 21.02 10.58 0.18
N PHE A 33 19.78 11.06 0.11
CA PHE A 33 19.22 11.66 -1.11
C PHE A 33 19.89 13.00 -1.44
N GLU A 34 20.08 13.88 -0.46
CA GLU A 34 20.72 15.18 -0.64
C GLU A 34 22.19 15.03 -1.12
N GLU A 35 22.98 14.21 -0.42
CA GLU A 35 24.38 13.96 -0.80
C GLU A 35 24.53 13.25 -2.17
N ALA A 36 23.51 12.48 -2.58
CA ALA A 36 23.48 11.87 -3.92
C ALA A 36 22.94 12.82 -5.00
N GLY A 37 22.45 14.00 -4.62
CA GLY A 37 21.88 14.98 -5.56
C GLY A 37 20.56 14.51 -6.20
N ILE A 38 19.81 13.65 -5.50
CA ILE A 38 18.53 13.11 -5.99
C ILE A 38 17.44 14.14 -5.72
N ARG A 39 16.70 14.51 -6.78
CA ARG A 39 15.52 15.38 -6.66
C ARG A 39 14.45 14.73 -5.77
N ILE A 40 13.62 15.50 -5.12
CA ILE A 40 12.46 15.01 -4.39
C ILE A 40 11.20 15.41 -5.15
N PRO A 41 10.32 14.46 -5.56
CA PRO A 41 9.04 14.76 -6.16
C PRO A 41 8.19 15.68 -5.29
N THR A 42 7.50 16.64 -5.90
CA THR A 42 6.72 17.67 -5.21
C THR A 42 5.21 17.58 -5.49
N SER A 43 4.81 16.71 -6.40
CA SER A 43 3.42 16.41 -6.70
C SER A 43 3.26 14.94 -7.14
N VAL A 44 2.03 14.50 -7.24
CA VAL A 44 1.67 13.17 -7.75
C VAL A 44 2.21 12.92 -9.16
N GLU A 45 2.11 13.91 -10.04
CA GLU A 45 2.53 13.81 -11.44
C GLU A 45 4.06 13.86 -11.61
N ASP A 46 4.77 14.36 -10.59
CA ASP A 46 6.23 14.49 -10.55
C ASP A 46 6.91 13.24 -9.92
N GLY A 47 6.17 12.19 -9.64
CA GLY A 47 6.70 10.93 -9.11
C GLY A 47 7.86 10.38 -9.95
N TYR A 48 8.76 9.61 -9.34
CA TYR A 48 9.81 8.91 -10.10
C TYR A 48 9.19 7.88 -11.04
N THR A 49 9.68 7.80 -12.29
CA THR A 49 9.36 6.64 -13.12
C THR A 49 9.98 5.37 -12.53
N TRP A 50 9.54 4.19 -12.98
CA TRP A 50 10.13 2.93 -12.54
C TRP A 50 11.62 2.84 -12.85
N GLU A 51 12.02 3.37 -14.01
CA GLU A 51 13.40 3.45 -14.45
C GLU A 51 14.21 4.40 -13.55
N GLU A 52 13.70 5.61 -13.28
CA GLU A 52 14.33 6.55 -12.35
C GLU A 52 14.48 5.97 -10.95
N LEU A 53 13.42 5.32 -10.43
CA LEU A 53 13.44 4.68 -9.11
C LEU A 53 14.51 3.59 -9.02
N THR A 54 14.63 2.77 -10.07
CA THR A 54 15.64 1.72 -10.17
C THR A 54 17.05 2.30 -10.22
N ASP A 55 17.29 3.36 -10.99
CA ASP A 55 18.59 4.03 -11.07
C ASP A 55 18.96 4.75 -9.77
N ILE A 56 17.98 5.34 -9.08
CA ILE A 56 18.14 5.90 -7.73
C ILE A 56 18.56 4.79 -6.76
N ALA A 57 17.89 3.64 -6.80
CA ALA A 57 18.21 2.50 -5.95
C ALA A 57 19.65 2.02 -6.17
N ARG A 58 20.09 1.84 -7.43
CA ARG A 58 21.48 1.49 -7.78
C ARG A 58 22.48 2.51 -7.25
N THR A 59 22.21 3.80 -7.48
CA THR A 59 23.07 4.91 -7.05
C THR A 59 23.26 4.93 -5.54
N LEU A 60 22.17 4.79 -4.78
CA LEU A 60 22.21 4.81 -3.32
C LEU A 60 22.89 3.57 -2.74
N LYS A 61 22.57 2.38 -3.29
CA LYS A 61 23.22 1.13 -2.88
C LYS A 61 24.73 1.19 -3.05
N GLU A 62 25.21 1.61 -4.22
CA GLU A 62 26.63 1.71 -4.52
C GLU A 62 27.32 2.76 -3.65
N LYS A 63 26.75 3.99 -3.61
CA LYS A 63 27.35 5.12 -2.90
C LYS A 63 27.55 4.88 -1.41
N TYR A 64 26.58 4.23 -0.78
CA TYR A 64 26.60 3.98 0.67
C TYR A 64 26.94 2.53 1.06
N ASN A 65 27.29 1.70 0.08
CA ASN A 65 27.59 0.29 0.26
C ASN A 65 26.49 -0.43 1.08
N LEU A 66 25.24 -0.21 0.70
CA LEU A 66 24.09 -0.79 1.40
C LEU A 66 23.90 -2.26 1.00
N PRO A 67 23.42 -3.12 1.92
CA PRO A 67 23.04 -4.49 1.55
C PRO A 67 21.90 -4.49 0.53
N TYR A 68 20.92 -3.60 0.73
CA TYR A 68 19.80 -3.33 -0.16
C TYR A 68 19.59 -1.83 -0.27
N ALA A 69 19.02 -1.35 -1.38
CA ALA A 69 18.71 0.07 -1.53
C ALA A 69 17.43 0.45 -0.78
N PHE A 70 16.42 -0.43 -0.83
CA PHE A 70 15.11 -0.13 -0.30
C PHE A 70 14.31 -1.37 0.15
N GLY A 71 13.13 -1.13 0.70
CA GLY A 71 12.13 -2.13 1.03
C GLY A 71 10.72 -1.55 0.98
N GLY A 72 9.74 -2.36 1.30
CA GLY A 72 8.34 -1.96 1.45
C GLY A 72 7.65 -2.82 2.50
N ILE A 73 6.53 -2.36 2.98
CA ILE A 73 5.76 -3.09 3.99
C ILE A 73 4.73 -4.03 3.34
N TRP A 74 5.19 -4.85 2.41
CA TRP A 74 4.38 -5.94 1.83
C TRP A 74 4.55 -7.29 2.54
N GLU A 75 5.39 -7.35 3.58
CA GLU A 75 5.47 -8.46 4.55
C GLU A 75 4.24 -8.53 5.48
N ASN A 76 4.11 -9.61 6.27
CA ASN A 76 2.97 -9.90 7.14
C ASN A 76 1.65 -10.11 6.38
N ASN A 77 1.69 -10.87 5.28
CA ASN A 77 0.56 -11.09 4.37
C ASN A 77 -0.02 -9.79 3.77
N SER A 78 0.83 -8.76 3.67
CA SER A 78 0.44 -7.46 3.13
C SER A 78 0.83 -7.26 1.66
N GLY A 79 0.92 -8.35 0.88
CA GLY A 79 1.25 -8.31 -0.54
C GLY A 79 0.34 -7.41 -1.37
N TYR A 80 -0.90 -7.20 -0.92
CA TYR A 80 -1.81 -6.22 -1.53
C TYR A 80 -1.18 -4.82 -1.63
N ARG A 81 -0.20 -4.48 -0.80
CA ARG A 81 0.54 -3.21 -0.89
C ARG A 81 1.54 -3.15 -2.05
N TYR A 82 1.85 -4.29 -2.68
CA TYR A 82 2.58 -4.31 -3.94
C TYR A 82 1.66 -4.21 -5.16
N LEU A 83 0.38 -4.56 -5.03
CA LEU A 83 -0.60 -4.48 -6.14
C LEU A 83 -0.64 -3.11 -6.84
N PRO A 84 -0.45 -1.95 -6.17
CA PRO A 84 -0.36 -0.67 -6.87
C PRO A 84 0.57 -0.66 -8.07
N PHE A 85 1.67 -1.41 -8.03
CA PHE A 85 2.60 -1.53 -9.16
C PHE A 85 1.95 -2.25 -10.36
N LEU A 86 1.12 -3.27 -10.13
CA LEU A 86 0.37 -3.96 -11.18
C LEU A 86 -0.60 -2.99 -11.86
N TYR A 87 -1.38 -2.26 -11.05
CA TYR A 87 -2.44 -1.35 -11.55
C TYR A 87 -1.86 -0.08 -12.20
N MET A 88 -0.74 0.45 -11.72
CA MET A 88 -0.01 1.53 -12.42
C MET A 88 0.36 1.14 -13.84
N ASN A 89 0.69 -0.13 -14.07
CA ASN A 89 1.05 -0.66 -15.38
C ASN A 89 -0.15 -1.05 -16.24
N GLY A 90 -1.37 -0.99 -15.71
CA GLY A 90 -2.60 -1.36 -16.40
C GLY A 90 -3.03 -2.82 -16.22
N GLY A 91 -2.32 -3.57 -15.36
CA GLY A 91 -2.73 -4.91 -14.93
C GLY A 91 -3.83 -4.88 -13.86
N SER A 92 -4.39 -6.04 -13.55
CA SER A 92 -5.37 -6.22 -12.46
C SER A 92 -5.35 -7.66 -11.95
N VAL A 93 -5.90 -7.89 -10.77
CA VAL A 93 -6.06 -9.25 -10.22
C VAL A 93 -7.23 -9.96 -10.87
N LEU A 94 -8.34 -9.26 -11.03
CA LEU A 94 -9.58 -9.76 -11.64
C LEU A 94 -9.93 -8.95 -12.89
N ASN A 95 -10.71 -9.55 -13.80
CA ASN A 95 -11.30 -8.84 -14.93
C ASN A 95 -12.36 -7.82 -14.45
N GLU A 96 -12.92 -7.02 -15.37
CA GLU A 96 -13.93 -5.99 -15.07
C GLU A 96 -15.22 -6.58 -14.46
N ALA A 97 -15.59 -7.81 -14.82
CA ALA A 97 -16.76 -8.50 -14.28
C ALA A 97 -16.49 -9.16 -12.91
N GLN A 98 -15.25 -9.22 -12.47
CA GLN A 98 -14.78 -9.92 -11.26
C GLN A 98 -15.10 -11.42 -11.25
N ASP A 99 -15.21 -12.04 -12.41
CA ASP A 99 -15.51 -13.45 -12.60
C ASP A 99 -14.36 -14.26 -13.21
N ALA A 100 -13.22 -13.62 -13.50
CA ALA A 100 -12.02 -14.27 -13.99
C ALA A 100 -10.75 -13.58 -13.47
N VAL A 101 -9.73 -14.38 -13.16
CA VAL A 101 -8.38 -13.92 -12.77
C VAL A 101 -7.61 -13.47 -14.02
N THR A 102 -6.74 -12.45 -13.86
CA THR A 102 -5.95 -11.85 -14.95
C THR A 102 -4.48 -11.71 -14.63
N MET A 103 -3.96 -12.58 -13.75
CA MET A 103 -2.58 -12.52 -13.24
C MET A 103 -1.52 -12.91 -14.28
N ASP A 104 -1.91 -13.57 -15.38
CA ASP A 104 -1.04 -13.93 -16.49
C ASP A 104 -0.98 -12.87 -17.60
N SER A 105 -1.62 -11.71 -17.40
CA SER A 105 -1.58 -10.61 -18.38
C SER A 105 -0.15 -10.04 -18.53
N PRO A 106 0.21 -9.54 -19.72
CA PRO A 106 1.53 -8.93 -19.96
C PRO A 106 1.85 -7.80 -18.98
N GLU A 107 0.85 -7.00 -18.61
CA GLU A 107 0.97 -5.86 -17.71
C GLU A 107 1.29 -6.31 -16.29
N VAL A 108 0.67 -7.38 -15.80
CA VAL A 108 0.96 -7.97 -14.49
C VAL A 108 2.33 -8.61 -14.50
N LEU A 109 2.66 -9.39 -15.52
CA LEU A 109 3.97 -10.03 -15.67
C LEU A 109 5.09 -8.98 -15.67
N GLU A 110 4.94 -7.84 -16.37
CA GLU A 110 5.93 -6.76 -16.37
C GLU A 110 6.14 -6.19 -14.96
N ALA A 111 5.09 -6.01 -14.17
CA ALA A 111 5.22 -5.52 -12.80
C ALA A 111 5.90 -6.54 -11.86
N ILE A 112 5.60 -7.84 -11.99
CA ILE A 112 6.30 -8.89 -11.22
C ILE A 112 7.77 -8.97 -11.65
N LYS A 113 8.04 -8.80 -12.94
CA LYS A 113 9.41 -8.78 -13.50
C LYS A 113 10.23 -7.61 -12.99
N LEU A 114 9.63 -6.46 -12.78
CA LEU A 114 10.30 -5.32 -12.12
C LEU A 114 10.79 -5.71 -10.71
N TYR A 115 9.97 -6.44 -9.94
CA TYR A 115 10.38 -6.94 -8.62
C TYR A 115 11.50 -7.97 -8.71
N GLU A 116 11.41 -8.90 -9.67
CA GLU A 116 12.45 -9.90 -9.96
C GLU A 116 13.80 -9.23 -10.29
N ASP A 117 13.79 -8.20 -11.14
CA ASP A 117 14.99 -7.47 -11.52
C ASP A 117 15.60 -6.74 -10.31
N TRP A 118 14.79 -6.11 -9.46
CA TRP A 118 15.26 -5.53 -8.20
C TRP A 118 15.88 -6.58 -7.26
N ARG A 119 15.32 -7.78 -7.22
CA ARG A 119 15.88 -8.88 -6.43
C ARG A 119 17.19 -9.41 -7.00
N LYS A 120 17.33 -9.53 -8.32
CA LYS A 120 18.56 -9.98 -8.99
C LYS A 120 19.74 -9.05 -8.71
N GLU A 121 19.47 -7.75 -8.55
CA GLU A 121 20.47 -6.73 -8.23
C GLU A 121 20.61 -6.46 -6.72
N ASP A 122 19.88 -7.16 -5.87
CA ASP A 122 19.76 -6.87 -4.43
C ASP A 122 19.39 -5.40 -4.15
N LEU A 123 18.54 -4.81 -4.96
CA LEU A 123 18.05 -3.45 -4.74
C LEU A 123 16.94 -3.43 -3.68
N VAL A 124 16.04 -4.39 -3.69
CA VAL A 124 14.97 -4.54 -2.70
C VAL A 124 15.35 -5.56 -1.62
N ALA A 125 15.02 -5.29 -0.36
CA ALA A 125 15.29 -6.18 0.76
C ALA A 125 14.62 -7.56 0.56
N ASN A 126 15.35 -8.62 0.94
CA ASN A 126 14.92 -10.01 0.79
C ASN A 126 13.95 -10.47 1.90
N THR A 127 12.82 -9.79 2.00
CA THR A 127 11.77 -10.10 2.99
C THR A 127 10.64 -10.88 2.34
N ALA A 128 10.13 -11.92 3.03
CA ALA A 128 8.99 -12.69 2.57
C ALA A 128 7.70 -11.86 2.67
N PHE A 129 6.82 -11.98 1.70
CA PHE A 129 5.50 -11.34 1.71
C PHE A 129 4.60 -11.89 2.82
N SER A 130 4.68 -13.20 3.09
CA SER A 130 4.02 -13.86 4.24
C SER A 130 4.76 -13.65 5.57
N GLY A 131 6.05 -13.28 5.52
CA GLY A 131 6.93 -13.18 6.68
C GLY A 131 6.61 -12.02 7.62
N ALA A 132 7.14 -12.12 8.85
CA ALA A 132 6.94 -11.13 9.90
C ALA A 132 8.08 -10.11 10.05
N THR A 133 9.08 -10.13 9.17
CA THR A 133 10.19 -9.17 9.19
C THR A 133 9.68 -7.81 8.71
N THR A 134 10.13 -6.73 9.36
CA THR A 134 9.74 -5.37 8.96
C THR A 134 10.92 -4.59 8.40
N THR A 135 10.75 -4.08 7.18
CA THR A 135 11.75 -3.23 6.51
C THR A 135 11.93 -1.87 7.19
N ASN A 136 10.97 -1.43 8.01
CA ASN A 136 11.09 -0.19 8.79
C ASN A 136 12.28 -0.21 9.75
N SER A 137 12.61 -1.37 10.33
CA SER A 137 13.81 -1.49 11.19
C SER A 137 15.10 -1.34 10.40
N LEU A 138 15.15 -1.82 9.15
CA LEU A 138 16.29 -1.62 8.25
C LEU A 138 16.43 -0.14 7.88
N PHE A 139 15.33 0.55 7.63
CA PHE A 139 15.32 1.97 7.31
C PHE A 139 15.81 2.82 8.48
N VAL A 140 15.29 2.59 9.68
CA VAL A 140 15.74 3.27 10.91
C VAL A 140 17.22 3.00 11.20
N ALA A 141 17.70 1.79 10.93
CA ALA A 141 19.11 1.44 11.07
C ALA A 141 20.01 1.98 9.94
N GLU A 142 19.46 2.76 9.00
CA GLU A 142 20.15 3.28 7.81
C GLU A 142 20.79 2.16 6.94
N GLN A 143 20.21 0.95 6.98
CA GLN A 143 20.64 -0.19 6.14
C GLN A 143 19.95 -0.22 4.77
N ILE A 144 18.90 0.58 4.60
CA ILE A 144 18.27 0.91 3.32
C ILE A 144 18.06 2.41 3.23
N ALA A 145 18.06 2.96 2.03
CA ALA A 145 17.95 4.40 1.80
C ALA A 145 16.50 4.91 1.74
N PHE A 146 15.57 4.06 1.36
CA PHE A 146 14.15 4.41 1.32
C PHE A 146 13.26 3.18 1.54
N THR A 147 11.98 3.42 1.86
CA THR A 147 10.98 2.37 2.05
C THR A 147 9.60 2.89 1.67
N PHE A 148 8.70 1.99 1.26
CA PHE A 148 7.28 2.31 1.06
C PHE A 148 6.52 2.01 2.35
N SER A 149 5.82 3.01 2.89
CA SER A 149 5.08 2.92 4.14
C SER A 149 3.98 4.00 4.20
N GLY A 150 3.20 4.03 5.26
CA GLY A 150 2.12 5.00 5.44
C GLY A 150 2.17 5.76 6.76
N SER A 151 1.14 6.59 7.01
CA SER A 151 1.08 7.48 8.17
C SER A 151 1.22 6.77 9.52
N TRP A 152 0.82 5.52 9.61
CA TRP A 152 0.93 4.67 10.82
C TRP A 152 2.37 4.46 11.31
N HIS A 153 3.37 4.73 10.46
CA HIS A 153 4.78 4.65 10.82
C HIS A 153 5.45 6.03 11.02
N CYS A 154 4.78 7.15 10.77
CA CYS A 154 5.37 8.48 10.94
C CYS A 154 5.89 8.71 12.38
N SER A 155 5.11 8.34 13.39
CA SER A 155 5.55 8.45 14.80
C SER A 155 6.77 7.59 15.08
N TYR A 156 6.80 6.35 14.58
CA TYR A 156 7.94 5.44 14.72
C TYR A 156 9.21 6.02 14.07
N MET A 157 9.08 6.57 12.85
CA MET A 157 10.20 7.21 12.15
C MET A 157 10.68 8.46 12.91
N GLN A 158 9.76 9.30 13.37
CA GLN A 158 10.10 10.50 14.13
C GLN A 158 10.82 10.19 15.45
N GLU A 159 10.37 9.18 16.17
CA GLU A 159 10.98 8.76 17.44
C GLU A 159 12.39 8.20 17.27
N ASN A 160 12.65 7.48 16.17
CA ASN A 160 13.91 6.76 15.97
C ASN A 160 14.91 7.50 15.05
N MET A 161 14.45 8.36 14.17
CA MET A 161 15.29 9.05 13.19
C MET A 161 15.29 10.59 13.37
N GLY A 162 14.36 11.16 14.15
CA GLY A 162 14.21 12.61 14.26
C GLY A 162 13.95 13.24 12.90
N ASP A 163 14.75 14.27 12.53
CA ASP A 163 14.58 15.00 11.27
C ASP A 163 15.29 14.37 10.07
N LYS A 164 15.87 13.16 10.21
CA LYS A 164 16.67 12.52 9.15
C LYS A 164 15.83 11.88 8.03
N TRP A 165 14.55 11.67 8.23
CA TRP A 165 13.65 11.09 7.22
C TRP A 165 12.76 12.15 6.58
N GLY A 166 12.29 11.85 5.38
CA GLY A 166 11.27 12.60 4.69
C GLY A 166 10.31 11.68 3.97
N MET A 167 9.22 12.24 3.46
CA MET A 167 8.22 11.53 2.68
C MET A 167 8.06 12.20 1.32
N THR A 168 7.79 11.41 0.29
CA THR A 168 7.45 11.88 -1.04
C THR A 168 6.46 10.92 -1.71
N TYR A 169 6.05 11.24 -2.92
CA TYR A 169 4.99 10.56 -3.66
C TYR A 169 5.40 9.15 -4.12
N MET A 170 4.40 8.33 -4.41
CA MET A 170 4.58 7.01 -5.03
C MET A 170 5.18 7.16 -6.44
N PRO A 171 5.86 6.12 -6.96
CA PRO A 171 6.36 6.14 -8.33
C PRO A 171 5.23 6.20 -9.35
N ILE A 172 5.59 6.51 -10.59
CA ILE A 172 4.66 6.59 -11.72
C ILE A 172 5.05 5.60 -12.82
N ARG A 173 4.06 5.08 -13.53
CA ARG A 173 4.22 4.29 -14.75
C ARG A 173 3.22 4.77 -15.79
N ASN A 174 3.69 5.07 -17.01
CA ASN A 174 2.84 5.59 -18.10
C ASN A 174 1.98 6.81 -17.70
N GLY A 175 2.54 7.71 -16.85
CA GLY A 175 1.82 8.86 -16.33
C GLY A 175 0.75 8.56 -15.28
N LYS A 176 0.68 7.34 -14.77
CA LYS A 176 -0.21 6.92 -13.71
C LYS A 176 0.57 6.59 -12.44
N THR A 177 -0.05 6.84 -11.31
CA THR A 177 0.37 6.33 -10.00
C THR A 177 -0.82 5.72 -9.28
N SER A 178 -0.56 4.92 -8.28
CA SER A 178 -1.57 4.37 -7.38
C SER A 178 -0.93 4.10 -6.01
N SER A 179 -1.76 3.88 -5.03
CA SER A 179 -1.38 3.39 -3.71
C SER A 179 -2.40 2.35 -3.27
N ASP A 180 -2.08 1.56 -2.24
CA ASP A 180 -3.03 0.68 -1.60
C ASP A 180 -4.24 1.46 -1.04
N MET A 181 -5.35 0.79 -0.88
CA MET A 181 -6.53 1.30 -0.20
C MET A 181 -6.60 0.74 1.22
N GLY A 182 -5.82 1.32 2.12
CA GLY A 182 -5.85 0.93 3.52
C GLY A 182 -7.04 1.48 4.30
N GLY A 183 -7.02 1.30 5.61
CA GLY A 183 -8.00 1.83 6.54
C GLY A 183 -8.83 0.77 7.25
N ASN A 184 -9.81 1.24 8.04
CA ASN A 184 -10.64 0.38 8.88
C ASN A 184 -12.11 0.76 8.81
N ALA A 185 -12.95 -0.24 9.08
CA ALA A 185 -14.37 -0.08 9.29
C ALA A 185 -14.78 -0.61 10.68
N VAL A 186 -15.88 -0.11 11.20
CA VAL A 186 -16.46 -0.52 12.49
C VAL A 186 -17.80 -1.20 12.24
N PHE A 187 -18.00 -2.37 12.83
CA PHE A 187 -19.25 -3.13 12.72
C PHE A 187 -19.65 -3.73 14.05
N ALA A 188 -20.91 -4.18 14.14
CA ALA A 188 -21.42 -4.93 15.26
C ALA A 188 -21.76 -6.36 14.80
N TYR A 189 -21.44 -7.36 15.64
CA TYR A 189 -21.81 -8.74 15.35
C TYR A 189 -23.33 -8.92 15.36
N ALA A 190 -23.86 -9.72 14.43
CA ALA A 190 -25.30 -9.96 14.28
C ALA A 190 -25.94 -10.64 15.50
N ASP A 191 -25.18 -11.44 16.23
CA ASP A 191 -25.60 -12.19 17.43
C ASP A 191 -25.40 -11.41 18.75
N THR A 192 -25.07 -10.11 18.67
CA THR A 192 -24.90 -9.29 19.88
C THR A 192 -26.17 -9.28 20.73
N LYS A 193 -26.01 -9.45 22.05
CA LYS A 193 -27.11 -9.34 23.02
C LYS A 193 -27.60 -7.89 23.22
N TYR A 194 -26.84 -6.90 22.72
CA TYR A 194 -27.09 -5.48 22.94
C TYR A 194 -27.09 -4.67 21.63
N PRO A 195 -27.93 -5.00 20.63
CA PRO A 195 -27.85 -4.39 19.31
C PRO A 195 -28.01 -2.86 19.31
N LYS A 196 -28.86 -2.30 20.18
CA LYS A 196 -29.03 -0.86 20.30
C LYS A 196 -27.79 -0.18 20.88
N ALA A 197 -27.15 -0.77 21.88
CA ALA A 197 -25.91 -0.23 22.44
C ALA A 197 -24.76 -0.31 21.43
N ALA A 198 -24.64 -1.44 20.71
CA ALA A 198 -23.65 -1.60 19.65
C ALA A 198 -23.84 -0.55 18.54
N ALA A 199 -25.06 -0.30 18.09
CA ALA A 199 -25.33 0.75 17.11
C ALA A 199 -24.94 2.16 17.59
N ILE A 200 -25.18 2.49 18.86
CA ILE A 200 -24.76 3.76 19.46
C ILE A 200 -23.22 3.87 19.46
N VAL A 201 -22.51 2.80 19.79
CA VAL A 201 -21.05 2.79 19.79
C VAL A 201 -20.50 2.96 18.39
N VAL A 202 -21.05 2.25 17.38
CA VAL A 202 -20.65 2.39 15.97
C VAL A 202 -20.86 3.83 15.51
N ASP A 203 -22.04 4.41 15.76
CA ASP A 203 -22.35 5.80 15.40
C ASP A 203 -21.41 6.79 16.11
N TYR A 204 -21.17 6.61 17.41
CA TYR A 204 -20.27 7.46 18.18
C TYR A 204 -18.85 7.46 17.61
N ILE A 205 -18.30 6.30 17.28
CA ILE A 205 -16.93 6.18 16.74
C ILE A 205 -16.85 6.80 15.35
N THR A 206 -17.87 6.60 14.50
CA THR A 206 -17.83 6.97 13.08
C THR A 206 -18.54 8.28 12.73
N ASN A 207 -19.12 8.99 13.72
CA ASN A 207 -19.71 10.31 13.45
C ASN A 207 -18.65 11.35 13.04
N GLU A 208 -19.09 12.45 12.47
CA GLU A 208 -18.21 13.49 11.91
C GLU A 208 -17.23 14.05 12.95
N GLU A 209 -17.71 14.37 14.16
CA GLU A 209 -16.91 14.98 15.22
C GLU A 209 -15.79 14.05 15.70
N ASN A 210 -16.14 12.81 16.03
CA ASN A 210 -15.16 11.85 16.56
C ASN A 210 -14.20 11.35 15.47
N MET A 211 -14.67 11.15 14.23
CA MET A 211 -13.80 10.85 13.09
C MET A 211 -12.80 11.98 12.85
N LYS A 212 -13.25 13.24 12.86
CA LYS A 212 -12.37 14.41 12.75
C LYS A 212 -11.29 14.39 13.82
N LYS A 213 -11.67 14.25 15.09
CA LYS A 213 -10.75 14.21 16.23
C LYS A 213 -9.75 13.06 16.14
N PHE A 214 -10.21 11.89 15.71
CA PHE A 214 -9.37 10.72 15.51
C PHE A 214 -8.31 10.98 14.42
N CYS A 215 -8.74 11.49 13.26
CA CYS A 215 -7.85 11.78 12.14
C CYS A 215 -6.83 12.89 12.48
N GLU A 216 -7.27 13.98 13.13
CA GLU A 216 -6.40 15.08 13.57
C GLU A 216 -5.31 14.65 14.55
N THR A 217 -5.63 13.68 15.41
CA THR A 217 -4.71 13.24 16.47
C THR A 217 -3.83 12.07 16.06
N GLY A 218 -4.39 11.15 15.25
CA GLY A 218 -3.74 9.91 14.84
C GLY A 218 -3.03 10.01 13.49
N SER A 219 -3.13 11.15 12.79
CA SER A 219 -2.59 11.33 11.44
C SER A 219 -3.15 10.29 10.46
N PHE A 220 -4.49 10.17 10.43
CA PHE A 220 -5.21 9.32 9.47
C PHE A 220 -6.06 10.19 8.53
N ILE A 221 -6.42 9.61 7.39
CA ILE A 221 -7.23 10.28 6.37
C ILE A 221 -8.70 9.96 6.62
N PRO A 222 -9.60 10.98 6.75
CA PRO A 222 -11.02 10.73 6.96
C PRO A 222 -11.68 10.17 5.72
N VAL A 223 -12.73 9.36 5.90
CA VAL A 223 -13.52 8.81 4.78
C VAL A 223 -14.83 9.57 4.53
N ARG A 224 -15.17 10.55 5.35
CA ARG A 224 -16.30 11.45 5.09
C ARG A 224 -15.88 12.57 4.13
N THR A 225 -16.61 12.72 3.02
CA THR A 225 -16.32 13.71 1.96
C THR A 225 -16.12 15.11 2.53
N LYS A 226 -17.01 15.56 3.42
CA LYS A 226 -16.92 16.87 4.04
C LYS A 226 -15.63 17.11 4.83
N LEU A 227 -15.10 16.05 5.47
CA LEU A 227 -13.83 16.17 6.20
C LEU A 227 -12.63 16.13 5.26
N LEU A 228 -12.71 15.38 4.15
CA LEU A 228 -11.68 15.35 3.11
C LEU A 228 -11.51 16.71 2.41
N GLU A 229 -12.61 17.39 2.15
CA GLU A 229 -12.62 18.67 1.45
C GLU A 229 -12.09 19.86 2.29
N GLY A 230 -11.38 19.60 3.39
CA GLY A 230 -10.72 20.62 4.19
C GLY A 230 -11.20 20.68 5.64
N GLY A 231 -11.84 19.62 6.12
CA GLY A 231 -12.38 19.57 7.47
C GLY A 231 -11.41 19.11 8.56
N VAL A 232 -10.20 18.63 8.23
CA VAL A 232 -9.22 18.10 9.20
C VAL A 232 -8.00 19.01 9.27
N GLU A 233 -7.63 19.37 10.49
CA GLU A 233 -6.39 20.10 10.79
C GLU A 233 -5.44 19.20 11.56
N TYR A 234 -4.48 18.61 10.86
CA TYR A 234 -3.51 17.69 11.45
C TYR A 234 -2.62 18.39 12.48
N LYS A 235 -2.46 17.78 13.65
CA LYS A 235 -1.63 18.32 14.74
C LYS A 235 -0.16 18.00 14.56
N THR A 236 0.13 16.85 13.97
CA THR A 236 1.48 16.34 13.68
C THR A 236 1.57 15.95 12.21
N PHE A 237 2.77 15.90 11.67
CA PHE A 237 3.07 15.40 10.31
C PHE A 237 2.25 16.12 9.22
N LYS A 238 2.10 17.44 9.32
CA LYS A 238 1.23 18.23 8.41
C LYS A 238 1.64 18.11 6.95
N ASP A 239 2.94 18.14 6.68
CA ASP A 239 3.50 18.05 5.34
C ASP A 239 3.35 16.64 4.78
N GLU A 240 3.63 15.62 5.60
CA GLU A 240 3.45 14.22 5.25
C GLU A 240 1.98 13.88 5.00
N MET A 241 1.08 14.38 5.86
CA MET A 241 -0.36 14.18 5.67
C MET A 241 -0.90 14.87 4.44
N LYS A 242 -0.29 16.00 4.02
CA LYS A 242 -0.63 16.62 2.72
C LYS A 242 -0.28 15.68 1.56
N ILE A 243 0.92 15.11 1.55
CA ILE A 243 1.35 14.14 0.52
C ILE A 243 0.39 12.95 0.48
N LEU A 244 0.08 12.35 1.62
CA LEU A 244 -0.83 11.20 1.71
C LEU A 244 -2.27 11.54 1.27
N ASN A 245 -2.77 12.73 1.57
CA ASN A 245 -4.07 13.18 1.07
C ASN A 245 -4.08 13.39 -0.46
N ASP A 246 -2.99 13.90 -1.03
CA ASP A 246 -2.84 14.01 -2.49
C ASP A 246 -2.85 12.60 -3.14
N ILE A 247 -2.15 11.63 -2.54
CA ILE A 247 -2.06 10.23 -3.02
C ILE A 247 -3.42 9.52 -2.96
N VAL A 248 -4.25 9.77 -1.95
CA VAL A 248 -5.60 9.15 -1.85
C VAL A 248 -6.43 9.32 -3.14
N GLY A 249 -6.23 10.44 -3.82
CA GLY A 249 -6.93 10.72 -5.09
C GLY A 249 -6.47 9.84 -6.26
N THR A 250 -5.37 9.12 -6.12
CA THR A 250 -4.75 8.31 -7.17
C THR A 250 -5.04 6.81 -7.05
N ILE A 251 -5.72 6.39 -5.98
CA ILE A 251 -6.11 4.96 -5.80
C ILE A 251 -6.88 4.51 -7.04
N ASP A 252 -6.37 3.47 -7.69
CA ASP A 252 -6.99 2.94 -8.90
C ASP A 252 -8.38 2.37 -8.58
N PRO A 253 -9.45 2.80 -9.25
CA PRO A 253 -10.81 2.31 -8.99
C PRO A 253 -10.97 0.80 -9.19
N LYS A 254 -10.23 0.21 -10.15
CA LYS A 254 -10.26 -1.22 -10.40
C LYS A 254 -9.59 -1.99 -9.26
N MET A 255 -8.43 -1.50 -8.76
CA MET A 255 -7.77 -2.07 -7.60
C MET A 255 -8.70 -2.04 -6.39
N ALA A 256 -9.30 -0.89 -6.09
CA ALA A 256 -10.25 -0.76 -4.98
C ALA A 256 -11.46 -1.70 -5.13
N SER A 257 -11.91 -1.96 -6.36
CA SER A 257 -12.98 -2.93 -6.65
C SER A 257 -12.52 -4.36 -6.37
N ASP A 258 -11.32 -4.74 -6.80
CA ASP A 258 -10.77 -6.07 -6.59
C ASP A 258 -10.52 -6.35 -5.10
N GLU A 259 -9.95 -5.39 -4.38
CA GLU A 259 -9.72 -5.47 -2.92
C GLU A 259 -11.00 -5.59 -2.10
N THR A 260 -12.16 -5.25 -2.68
CA THR A 260 -13.46 -5.38 -2.03
C THR A 260 -14.24 -6.63 -2.49
N SER A 261 -13.67 -7.47 -3.33
CA SER A 261 -14.27 -8.75 -3.71
C SER A 261 -14.30 -9.72 -2.53
N VAL A 262 -15.29 -10.61 -2.52
CA VAL A 262 -15.44 -11.62 -1.44
C VAL A 262 -14.23 -12.54 -1.36
N ALA A 263 -13.63 -12.86 -2.49
CA ALA A 263 -12.46 -13.74 -2.58
C ALA A 263 -11.14 -13.06 -2.24
N PHE A 264 -11.08 -11.73 -2.12
CA PHE A 264 -9.81 -10.98 -2.09
C PHE A 264 -8.82 -11.46 -1.03
N GLN A 265 -9.29 -11.81 0.17
CA GLN A 265 -8.39 -12.28 1.22
C GLN A 265 -7.62 -13.53 0.76
N GLN A 266 -8.32 -14.52 0.19
CA GLN A 266 -7.69 -15.75 -0.29
C GLN A 266 -6.81 -15.50 -1.53
N LEU A 267 -7.24 -14.60 -2.44
CA LEU A 267 -6.42 -14.20 -3.58
C LEU A 267 -5.11 -13.54 -3.13
N ASN A 268 -5.17 -12.66 -2.12
CA ASN A 268 -3.98 -12.04 -1.54
C ASN A 268 -3.07 -13.06 -0.82
N GLU A 269 -3.63 -14.07 -0.15
CA GLU A 269 -2.85 -15.16 0.46
C GLU A 269 -2.08 -15.92 -0.62
N VAL A 270 -2.71 -16.28 -1.74
CA VAL A 270 -2.03 -16.91 -2.88
C VAL A 270 -0.91 -16.00 -3.42
N PHE A 271 -1.19 -14.70 -3.60
CA PHE A 271 -0.19 -13.76 -4.07
C PHE A 271 1.04 -13.70 -3.15
N ASN A 272 0.85 -13.63 -1.84
CA ASN A 272 1.95 -13.64 -0.88
C ASN A 272 2.81 -14.91 -1.00
N GLU A 273 2.16 -16.08 -1.04
CA GLU A 273 2.83 -17.36 -1.11
C GLU A 273 3.64 -17.54 -2.40
N GLU A 274 3.10 -17.10 -3.54
CA GLU A 274 3.80 -17.21 -4.83
C GLU A 274 4.92 -16.18 -4.99
N MET A 275 4.81 -15.00 -4.35
CA MET A 275 5.86 -14.00 -4.33
C MET A 275 7.03 -14.37 -3.39
N ASP A 276 6.82 -15.17 -2.35
CA ASP A 276 7.83 -15.50 -1.35
C ASP A 276 9.11 -16.14 -1.94
N PRO A 277 9.04 -17.16 -2.81
CA PRO A 277 10.24 -17.76 -3.40
C PRO A 277 11.03 -16.76 -4.27
N LEU A 278 10.35 -15.83 -4.93
CA LEU A 278 10.99 -14.75 -5.68
C LEU A 278 11.62 -13.72 -4.72
N ALA A 279 10.89 -13.30 -3.70
CA ALA A 279 11.31 -12.24 -2.78
C ALA A 279 12.49 -12.64 -1.91
N VAL A 280 12.51 -13.88 -1.40
CA VAL A 280 13.52 -14.32 -0.44
C VAL A 280 14.82 -14.76 -1.10
N ASN A 281 14.76 -15.56 -2.16
CA ASN A 281 15.95 -16.22 -2.68
C ASN A 281 16.04 -16.31 -4.22
N ASN A 282 15.14 -15.64 -4.95
CA ASN A 282 15.09 -15.72 -6.43
C ASN A 282 15.01 -17.15 -6.98
N SER A 283 14.28 -18.05 -6.31
CA SER A 283 14.21 -19.46 -6.71
C SER A 283 13.18 -19.74 -7.81
N VAL A 284 12.39 -18.74 -8.16
CA VAL A 284 11.39 -18.78 -9.24
C VAL A 284 11.51 -17.54 -10.12
N THR A 285 10.97 -17.60 -11.32
CA THR A 285 10.89 -16.46 -12.25
C THR A 285 9.58 -15.71 -12.11
N ALA A 286 9.52 -14.49 -12.63
CA ALA A 286 8.29 -13.71 -12.68
C ALA A 286 7.19 -14.43 -13.49
N GLU A 287 7.56 -15.13 -14.56
CA GLU A 287 6.66 -15.93 -15.36
C GLU A 287 6.04 -17.09 -14.56
N GLU A 288 6.83 -17.78 -13.74
CA GLU A 288 6.32 -18.84 -12.85
C GLU A 288 5.38 -18.28 -11.79
N VAL A 289 5.73 -17.16 -11.15
CA VAL A 289 4.85 -16.48 -10.18
C VAL A 289 3.52 -16.10 -10.82
N ALA A 290 3.54 -15.45 -11.98
CA ALA A 290 2.32 -15.03 -12.70
C ALA A 290 1.43 -16.23 -13.06
N ALA A 291 2.04 -17.31 -13.61
CA ALA A 291 1.32 -18.52 -13.98
C ALA A 291 0.70 -19.23 -12.77
N ASN A 292 1.46 -19.41 -11.69
CA ASN A 292 0.97 -20.02 -10.46
C ASN A 292 -0.14 -19.17 -9.81
N CYS A 293 0.02 -17.85 -9.76
CA CYS A 293 -1.05 -16.97 -9.29
C CYS A 293 -2.31 -17.12 -10.15
N GLN A 294 -2.16 -17.17 -11.49
CA GLN A 294 -3.30 -17.35 -12.41
C GLN A 294 -4.04 -18.66 -12.10
N GLU A 295 -3.33 -19.77 -11.98
CA GLU A 295 -3.91 -21.09 -11.72
C GLU A 295 -4.58 -21.15 -10.35
N ARG A 296 -3.83 -20.89 -9.28
CA ARG A 296 -4.31 -21.03 -7.89
C ARG A 296 -5.41 -20.04 -7.54
N MET A 297 -5.31 -18.79 -8.01
CA MET A 297 -6.37 -17.80 -7.80
C MET A 297 -7.65 -18.14 -8.57
N THR A 298 -7.53 -18.77 -9.75
CA THR A 298 -8.71 -19.27 -10.48
C THR A 298 -9.42 -20.35 -9.69
N GLU A 299 -8.69 -21.31 -9.10
CA GLU A 299 -9.28 -22.32 -8.20
C GLU A 299 -10.02 -21.68 -7.03
N VAL A 300 -9.42 -20.69 -6.37
CA VAL A 300 -10.07 -19.93 -5.27
C VAL A 300 -11.36 -19.26 -5.74
N LEU A 301 -11.36 -18.67 -6.94
CA LEU A 301 -12.53 -17.97 -7.46
C LEU A 301 -13.67 -18.92 -7.84
N GLU A 302 -13.35 -20.13 -8.30
CA GLU A 302 -14.33 -21.18 -8.64
C GLU A 302 -15.01 -21.82 -7.40
N GLU A 303 -14.38 -21.70 -6.22
CA GLU A 303 -14.90 -22.22 -4.94
C GLU A 303 -15.86 -21.26 -4.22
N GLN A 304 -16.02 -20.00 -4.71
CA GLN A 304 -16.91 -18.98 -4.11
C GLN A 304 -18.35 -19.14 -4.59
#